data_aeb3c8e8b4e5261747acfab68ec12039
#
_entry.id   aeb3c8e8b4e5261747acfab68ec12039
#
_cell.length_a   1.000
_cell.length_b   1.000
_cell.length_c   1.000
_cell.angle_alpha   90.00
_cell.angle_beta   90.00
_cell.angle_gamma   90.00
#
_symmetry.space_group_name_H-M   'P 1'
#
loop_
_entity.id
_entity.type
_entity.pdbx_description
1 polymer ?
#
loop_
_entity_poly.entity_id
_entity_poly.type
_entity_poly.pdbx_seq_one_letter_code
_entity_poly.pdbx_strand_id
1 'polypeptide(L)'
;MFAEKLKQRREELSLTQEELGACISEELSRQAVSKWERGENLPEVEKLLILAVKLDISLDELFADELAYLRKDKAPENDFLERYPGLIAGLKAFAEALKPLNL
;
A
#
# COMPACT_ATOMS: atom_id res chain seq x y z
N MET A 1 -6.39 -2.78 4.93
CA MET A 1 -4.98 -2.39 4.80
C MET A 1 -4.67 -2.08 3.35
N PHE A 2 -3.48 -1.64 3.08
CA PHE A 2 -3.09 -1.19 1.75
C PHE A 2 -3.40 -2.19 0.64
N ALA A 3 -3.00 -3.44 0.81
CA ALA A 3 -3.17 -4.46 -0.23
C ALA A 3 -4.63 -4.61 -0.66
N GLU A 4 -5.53 -4.71 0.29
CA GLU A 4 -6.94 -4.89 0.03
C GLU A 4 -7.57 -3.64 -0.56
N LYS A 5 -7.20 -2.47 -0.07
CA LYS A 5 -7.71 -1.20 -0.57
C LYS A 5 -7.21 -0.90 -1.97
N LEU A 6 -5.96 -1.25 -2.25
CA LEU A 6 -5.42 -1.14 -3.60
C LEU A 6 -6.22 -1.98 -4.59
N LYS A 7 -6.42 -3.23 -4.25
CA LYS A 7 -7.19 -4.16 -5.09
C LYS A 7 -8.62 -3.69 -5.27
N GLN A 8 -9.28 -3.30 -4.18
CA GLN A 8 -10.65 -2.83 -4.23
C GLN A 8 -10.80 -1.62 -5.15
N ARG A 9 -9.91 -0.63 -4.98
CA ARG A 9 -9.99 0.58 -5.80
C ARG A 9 -9.70 0.29 -7.26
N ARG A 10 -8.73 -0.58 -7.53
CA ARG A 10 -8.43 -1.01 -8.90
C ARG A 10 -9.67 -1.63 -9.56
N GLU A 11 -10.35 -2.52 -8.83
CA GLU A 11 -11.54 -3.20 -9.34
C GLU A 11 -12.70 -2.22 -9.54
N GLU A 12 -12.87 -1.24 -8.63
CA GLU A 12 -13.88 -0.21 -8.79
C GLU A 12 -13.70 0.59 -10.08
N LEU A 13 -12.46 0.77 -10.51
CA LEU A 13 -12.12 1.48 -11.73
C LEU A 13 -12.05 0.55 -12.94
N SER A 14 -12.39 -0.72 -12.76
CA SER A 14 -12.39 -1.74 -13.83
C SER A 14 -11.03 -1.91 -14.50
N LEU A 15 -9.96 -1.79 -13.73
CA LEU A 15 -8.60 -1.97 -14.24
C LEU A 15 -8.10 -3.38 -13.92
N THR A 16 -7.36 -3.97 -14.86
CA THR A 16 -6.60 -5.18 -14.57
C THR A 16 -5.31 -4.82 -13.86
N GLN A 17 -4.66 -5.81 -13.25
CA GLN A 17 -3.34 -5.61 -12.64
C GLN A 17 -2.33 -5.11 -13.67
N GLU A 18 -2.39 -5.65 -14.87
CA GLU A 18 -1.51 -5.25 -15.96
C GLU A 18 -1.76 -3.80 -16.37
N GLU A 19 -3.02 -3.42 -16.50
CA GLU A 19 -3.37 -2.03 -16.84
C GLU A 19 -2.93 -1.05 -15.78
N LEU A 20 -3.09 -1.40 -14.50
CA LEU A 20 -2.63 -0.56 -13.41
C LEU A 20 -1.12 -0.41 -13.44
N GLY A 21 -0.39 -1.49 -13.65
CA GLY A 21 1.07 -1.44 -13.77
C GLY A 21 1.52 -0.52 -14.89
N ALA A 22 0.87 -0.62 -16.05
CA ALA A 22 1.19 0.21 -17.20
C ALA A 22 0.94 1.71 -16.95
N CYS A 23 -0.07 2.01 -16.12
CA CYS A 23 -0.35 3.41 -15.75
C CYS A 23 0.75 4.03 -14.90
N ILE A 24 1.52 3.21 -14.19
CA ILE A 24 2.56 3.68 -13.28
C ILE A 24 3.89 3.82 -14.01
N SER A 25 4.29 2.78 -14.75
CA SER A 25 5.56 2.74 -15.45
C SER A 25 5.52 1.68 -16.54
N GLU A 26 6.16 1.95 -17.67
CA GLU A 26 6.27 0.98 -18.75
C GLU A 26 7.02 -0.28 -18.32
N GLU A 27 7.91 -0.14 -17.33
CA GLU A 27 8.71 -1.25 -16.85
C GLU A 27 8.01 -2.06 -15.75
N LEU A 28 6.90 -1.54 -15.21
CA LEU A 28 6.24 -2.18 -14.10
C LEU A 28 5.40 -3.35 -14.59
N SER A 29 5.69 -4.53 -14.06
CA SER A 29 5.00 -5.74 -14.44
C SER A 29 3.71 -5.96 -13.65
N ARG A 30 2.81 -6.76 -14.23
CA ARG A 30 1.64 -7.28 -13.53
C ARG A 30 2.03 -7.97 -12.23
N GLN A 31 3.17 -8.64 -12.21
CA GLN A 31 3.66 -9.37 -11.04
C GLN A 31 3.93 -8.45 -9.86
N ALA A 32 4.44 -7.25 -10.11
CA ALA A 32 4.67 -6.27 -9.05
C ALA A 32 3.35 -5.85 -8.40
N VAL A 33 2.34 -5.53 -9.19
CA VAL A 33 1.01 -5.17 -8.70
C VAL A 33 0.40 -6.34 -7.91
N SER A 34 0.54 -7.56 -8.42
CA SER A 34 0.06 -8.76 -7.76
C SER A 34 0.69 -8.93 -6.37
N LYS A 35 1.99 -8.70 -6.26
CA LYS A 35 2.69 -8.79 -4.97
C LYS A 35 2.18 -7.75 -3.98
N TRP A 36 1.94 -6.53 -4.44
CA TRP A 36 1.38 -5.47 -3.60
C TRP A 36 -0.01 -5.86 -3.09
N GLU A 37 -0.85 -6.42 -3.96
CA GLU A 37 -2.21 -6.82 -3.60
C GLU A 37 -2.27 -8.05 -2.71
N ARG A 38 -1.20 -8.86 -2.70
CA ARG A 38 -1.10 -10.01 -1.79
C ARG A 38 -0.44 -9.64 -0.45
N GLY A 39 -0.02 -8.40 -0.30
CA GLY A 39 0.63 -7.95 0.92
C GLY A 39 2.06 -8.43 1.08
N GLU A 40 2.69 -8.90 0.00
CA GLU A 40 4.06 -9.40 0.06
C GLU A 40 5.09 -8.28 0.19
N ASN A 41 4.82 -7.14 -0.42
CA ASN A 41 5.67 -5.96 -0.30
C ASN A 41 4.85 -4.70 -0.57
N LEU A 42 5.47 -3.55 -0.36
CA LEU A 42 4.88 -2.25 -0.66
C LEU A 42 5.59 -1.61 -1.83
N PRO A 43 4.89 -0.78 -2.62
CA PRO A 43 5.55 0.02 -3.66
C PRO A 43 6.53 1.02 -3.03
N GLU A 44 7.52 1.43 -3.79
CA GLU A 44 8.36 2.55 -3.42
C GLU A 44 7.53 3.82 -3.33
N VAL A 45 8.00 4.79 -2.54
CA VAL A 45 7.26 6.04 -2.29
C VAL A 45 6.84 6.71 -3.59
N GLU A 46 7.72 6.79 -4.57
CA GLU A 46 7.42 7.40 -5.85
C GLU A 46 6.22 6.73 -6.53
N LYS A 47 6.19 5.40 -6.51
CA LYS A 47 5.09 4.63 -7.09
C LYS A 47 3.80 4.78 -6.30
N LEU A 48 3.91 4.91 -4.97
CA LEU A 48 2.74 5.17 -4.11
C LEU A 48 2.07 6.48 -4.48
N LEU A 49 2.84 7.52 -4.73
CA LEU A 49 2.29 8.82 -5.11
C LEU A 49 1.56 8.73 -6.44
N ILE A 50 2.16 8.04 -7.40
CA ILE A 50 1.54 7.83 -8.71
C ILE A 50 0.24 7.02 -8.57
N LEU A 51 0.27 5.97 -7.76
CA LEU A 51 -0.92 5.16 -7.49
C LEU A 51 -2.06 6.01 -6.93
N ALA A 52 -1.78 6.85 -5.94
CA ALA A 52 -2.79 7.70 -5.33
C ALA A 52 -3.45 8.59 -6.37
N VAL A 53 -2.65 9.20 -7.24
CA VAL A 53 -3.16 10.07 -8.30
C VAL A 53 -3.97 9.28 -9.33
N LYS A 54 -3.43 8.16 -9.80
CA LYS A 54 -4.07 7.38 -10.86
C LYS A 54 -5.36 6.70 -10.39
N LEU A 55 -5.41 6.28 -9.14
CA LEU A 55 -6.59 5.64 -8.55
C LEU A 55 -7.55 6.66 -7.93
N ASP A 56 -7.18 7.92 -7.91
CA ASP A 56 -7.97 8.98 -7.29
C ASP A 56 -8.36 8.63 -5.85
N ILE A 57 -7.38 8.27 -5.07
CA ILE A 57 -7.56 7.90 -3.66
C ILE A 57 -6.42 8.53 -2.85
N SER A 58 -6.75 9.02 -1.66
CA SER A 58 -5.74 9.63 -0.81
C SER A 58 -4.83 8.57 -0.18
N LEU A 59 -3.61 8.98 0.15
CA LEU A 59 -2.71 8.11 0.90
C LEU A 59 -3.27 7.79 2.28
N ASP A 60 -3.96 8.74 2.91
CA ASP A 60 -4.62 8.51 4.19
C ASP A 60 -5.63 7.37 4.09
N GLU A 61 -6.39 7.33 3.02
CA GLU A 61 -7.39 6.29 2.80
C GLU A 61 -6.74 4.95 2.47
N LEU A 62 -5.71 4.95 1.62
CA LEU A 62 -4.97 3.73 1.28
C LEU A 62 -4.33 3.09 2.51
N PHE A 63 -3.80 3.91 3.42
CA PHE A 63 -3.05 3.45 4.58
C PHE A 63 -3.78 3.69 5.90
N ALA A 64 -5.10 3.77 5.87
CA ALA A 64 -5.89 4.10 7.08
C ALA A 64 -5.59 3.14 8.24
N ASP A 65 -5.53 1.85 7.98
CA ASP A 65 -5.26 0.85 9.02
C ASP A 65 -3.82 0.92 9.51
N GLU A 66 -2.89 1.11 8.59
CA GLU A 66 -1.48 1.24 8.92
C GLU A 66 -1.22 2.49 9.77
N LEU A 67 -1.86 3.59 9.39
CA LEU A 67 -1.74 4.84 10.15
C LEU A 67 -2.32 4.70 11.55
N ALA A 68 -3.46 4.02 11.68
CA ALA A 68 -4.05 3.75 12.99
C ALA A 68 -3.10 2.93 13.87
N TYR A 69 -2.46 1.92 13.27
CA TYR A 69 -1.47 1.10 13.96
C TYR A 69 -0.29 1.93 14.45
N LEU A 70 0.26 2.79 13.59
CA LEU A 70 1.40 3.61 13.92
C LEU A 70 1.07 4.67 14.98
N ARG A 71 -0.17 5.12 15.01
CA ARG A 71 -0.65 6.06 16.03
C ARG A 71 -1.03 5.38 17.33
N LYS A 72 -1.04 4.05 17.34
CA LYS A 72 -1.42 3.22 18.48
C LYS A 72 -2.84 3.47 18.96
N ASP A 73 -3.69 3.99 18.11
CA ASP A 73 -5.10 4.18 18.43
C ASP A 73 -5.81 2.84 18.56
N LYS A 74 -5.43 1.90 17.69
CA LYS A 74 -5.86 0.51 17.75
C LYS A 74 -4.77 -0.35 17.12
N ALA A 75 -4.22 -1.29 17.89
CA ALA A 75 -3.31 -2.27 17.32
C ALA A 75 -4.13 -3.28 16.50
N PRO A 76 -3.69 -3.63 15.27
CA PRO A 76 -4.32 -4.72 14.53
C PRO A 76 -4.14 -6.01 15.30
N GLU A 77 -5.08 -6.94 15.13
CA GLU A 77 -5.00 -8.25 15.78
C GLU A 77 -3.76 -9.00 15.28
N ASN A 78 -3.23 -9.88 16.17
CA ASN A 78 -1.99 -10.60 15.86
C ASN A 78 -2.08 -11.45 14.59
N ASP A 79 -3.21 -12.08 14.32
CA ASP A 79 -3.39 -12.89 13.12
C ASP A 79 -3.29 -12.05 11.85
N PHE A 80 -3.63 -10.77 11.93
CA PHE A 80 -3.47 -9.85 10.82
C PHE A 80 -2.00 -9.67 10.45
N LEU A 81 -1.14 -9.46 11.46
CA LEU A 81 0.29 -9.30 11.24
C LEU A 81 0.93 -10.57 10.71
N GLU A 82 0.45 -11.73 11.18
CA GLU A 82 0.92 -13.02 10.70
C GLU A 82 0.52 -13.27 9.24
N ARG A 83 -0.67 -12.79 8.84
CA ARG A 83 -1.19 -12.96 7.49
C ARG A 83 -0.39 -12.17 6.47
N TYR A 84 0.19 -11.05 6.88
CA TYR A 84 0.90 -10.13 5.99
C TYR A 84 2.31 -9.82 6.50
N PRO A 85 3.21 -10.81 6.55
CA PRO A 85 4.54 -10.60 7.14
C PRO A 85 5.37 -9.54 6.42
N GLY A 86 5.20 -9.40 5.11
CA GLY A 86 5.87 -8.34 4.36
C GLY A 86 5.42 -6.95 4.73
N LEU A 87 4.22 -6.84 5.29
CA LEU A 87 3.64 -5.56 5.69
C LEU A 87 4.33 -4.98 6.92
N ILE A 88 4.79 -5.86 7.84
CA ILE A 88 5.51 -5.41 9.03
C ILE A 88 6.78 -4.69 8.64
N ALA A 89 7.54 -5.25 7.71
CA ALA A 89 8.76 -4.60 7.21
C ALA A 89 8.44 -3.29 6.53
N GLY A 90 7.35 -3.25 5.75
CA GLY A 90 6.89 -2.04 5.08
C GLY A 90 6.46 -0.96 6.07
N LEU A 91 5.75 -1.34 7.14
CA LEU A 91 5.33 -0.41 8.19
C LEU A 91 6.54 0.17 8.92
N LYS A 92 7.55 -0.65 9.20
CA LYS A 92 8.77 -0.17 9.86
C LYS A 92 9.52 0.82 8.97
N ALA A 93 9.65 0.51 7.69
CA ALA A 93 10.30 1.40 6.74
C ALA A 93 9.53 2.72 6.62
N PHE A 94 8.21 2.66 6.59
CA PHE A 94 7.35 3.83 6.52
C PHE A 94 7.49 4.69 7.77
N ALA A 95 7.50 4.06 8.96
CA ALA A 95 7.68 4.77 10.22
C ALA A 95 9.03 5.47 10.28
N GLU A 96 10.09 4.81 9.80
CA GLU A 96 11.41 5.43 9.74
C GLU A 96 11.43 6.63 8.81
N ALA A 97 10.76 6.53 7.67
CA ALA A 97 10.67 7.63 6.71
C ALA A 97 9.92 8.83 7.27
N LEU A 98 8.98 8.61 8.20
CA LEU A 98 8.20 9.68 8.81
C LEU A 98 8.89 10.33 10.01
N LYS A 99 9.89 9.68 10.61
CA LYS A 99 10.56 10.21 11.79
C LYS A 99 11.06 11.65 11.64
N PRO A 100 11.69 12.02 10.52
CA PRO A 100 12.14 13.40 10.35
C PRO A 100 11.00 14.42 10.32
N LEU A 101 9.78 13.99 10.05
CA LEU A 101 8.61 14.83 9.94
C LEU A 101 7.89 15.04 11.28
N ASN A 102 8.29 14.29 12.30
CA ASN A 102 7.67 14.33 13.63
C ASN A 102 8.45 15.21 14.61
N LEU A 103 8.95 16.29 14.16
CA LEU A 103 9.75 17.21 14.97
C LEU A 103 8.91 18.14 15.86
#